data_3a4cc1db11448dee365ddd35b2fa00ef
#
_entry.id   3a4cc1db11448dee365ddd35b2fa00ef
#
_cell.length_a   1.000
_cell.length_b   1.000
_cell.length_c   1.000
_cell.angle_alpha   90.00
_cell.angle_beta   90.00
_cell.angle_gamma   90.00
#
_symmetry.space_group_name_H-M   'P 1'
#
loop_
_entity.id
_entity.type
_entity.pdbx_description
1 polymer ?
#
loop_
_entity_poly.entity_id
_entity_poly.type
_entity_poly.pdbx_seq_one_letter_code
_entity_poly.pdbx_strand_id
1 'polypeptide(L)'
;MSDYFDELISVTGNEFASKVSDGMLGNVHEHIDTGSYILNALLSGSIHRGLPSNKITAFAGESATGKTFFLLGIVKQFLADNPSGGVLYFESESALTPEMIEEREIDKNRFVQLPVATIQEFAHQASKVVDKHIEKSQEPLLLCLDSLGMLSTAKEVGDVSEGADKVDMTKARIVKGAFRVLTLKLAKAGIPLLVTNHTYKQVGTMFPQD
;
A
#
# COMPACT_ATOMS: atom_id res chain seq x y z
N MET A 1 4.27 17.71 38.07
CA MET A 1 5.68 17.80 37.61
C MET A 1 5.70 17.24 36.20
N SER A 2 6.07 18.06 35.23
CA SER A 2 6.38 17.54 33.88
C SER A 2 7.52 16.54 34.05
N ASP A 3 7.37 15.36 33.48
CA ASP A 3 8.43 14.37 33.48
C ASP A 3 9.56 14.89 32.59
N TYR A 4 10.80 14.74 33.01
CA TYR A 4 11.97 15.12 32.24
C TYR A 4 11.94 14.64 30.77
N PHE A 5 11.39 13.45 30.52
CA PHE A 5 11.22 12.92 29.16
C PHE A 5 10.16 13.67 28.35
N ASP A 6 9.11 14.22 28.97
CA ASP A 6 8.11 15.05 28.29
C ASP A 6 8.73 16.37 27.81
N GLU A 7 9.61 16.94 28.60
CA GLU A 7 10.37 18.12 28.18
C GLU A 7 11.30 17.81 27.00
N LEU A 8 12.02 16.68 27.04
CA LEU A 8 12.88 16.27 25.93
C LEU A 8 12.07 16.00 24.65
N ILE A 9 10.92 15.35 24.73
CA ILE A 9 10.01 15.12 23.60
C ILE A 9 9.58 16.48 23.01
N SER A 10 9.16 17.41 23.85
CA SER A 10 8.73 18.75 23.41
C SER A 10 9.82 19.50 22.63
N VAL A 11 11.07 19.42 23.08
CA VAL A 11 12.21 20.09 22.44
C VAL A 11 12.49 19.53 21.02
N THR A 12 12.12 18.26 20.75
CA THR A 12 12.35 17.68 19.42
C THR A 12 11.44 18.28 18.34
N GLY A 13 10.32 18.91 18.71
CA GLY A 13 9.30 19.37 17.77
C GLY A 13 8.64 18.24 16.97
N ASN A 14 8.85 16.99 17.36
CA ASN A 14 8.28 15.83 16.70
C ASN A 14 6.96 15.45 17.37
N GLU A 15 5.84 15.79 16.76
CA GLU A 15 4.49 15.50 17.28
C GLU A 15 4.15 14.00 17.40
N PHE A 16 4.95 13.12 16.78
CA PHE A 16 4.83 11.67 16.86
C PHE A 16 5.81 11.03 17.86
N ALA A 17 6.61 11.82 18.55
CA ALA A 17 7.45 11.29 19.61
C ALA A 17 6.59 10.94 20.83
N SER A 18 6.77 9.75 21.37
CA SER A 18 6.04 9.25 22.53
C SER A 18 6.91 8.36 23.40
N LYS A 19 6.57 8.24 24.67
CA LYS A 19 7.11 7.18 25.52
C LYS A 19 6.54 5.82 25.06
N VAL A 20 7.33 4.76 25.19
CA VAL A 20 6.86 3.41 24.84
C VAL A 20 5.63 3.00 25.65
N SER A 21 5.49 3.47 26.90
CA SER A 21 4.30 3.30 27.75
C SER A 21 3.02 3.86 27.15
N ASP A 22 3.14 4.93 26.37
CA ASP A 22 1.99 5.66 25.81
C ASP A 22 1.62 5.15 24.41
N GLY A 23 2.39 4.17 23.91
CA GLY A 23 2.24 3.57 22.60
C GLY A 23 3.41 3.88 21.68
N MET A 24 3.45 3.19 20.57
CA MET A 24 4.48 3.36 19.54
C MET A 24 3.81 3.46 18.17
N LEU A 25 4.36 4.27 17.28
CA LEU A 25 3.90 4.40 15.89
C LEU A 25 3.88 3.05 15.15
N GLY A 26 4.73 2.12 15.56
CA GLY A 26 4.78 0.75 15.02
C GLY A 26 3.67 -0.18 15.52
N ASN A 27 2.93 0.19 16.58
CA ASN A 27 1.84 -0.63 17.10
C ASN A 27 0.70 -0.67 16.08
N VAL A 28 0.10 -1.85 15.94
CA VAL A 28 -1.12 -2.03 15.17
C VAL A 28 -2.30 -1.85 16.12
N HIS A 29 -3.03 -0.77 15.95
CA HIS A 29 -4.18 -0.45 16.79
C HIS A 29 -5.45 -1.10 16.26
N GLU A 30 -5.58 -1.17 14.94
CA GLU A 30 -6.74 -1.70 14.26
C GLU A 30 -6.36 -2.70 13.17
N HIS A 31 -7.28 -3.59 12.86
CA HIS A 31 -7.16 -4.54 11.76
C HIS A 31 -8.39 -4.42 10.87
N ILE A 32 -8.18 -4.52 9.59
CA ILE A 32 -9.24 -4.53 8.57
C ILE A 32 -9.57 -5.98 8.27
N ASP A 33 -10.82 -6.36 8.39
CA ASP A 33 -11.31 -7.67 7.97
C ASP A 33 -11.09 -7.83 6.45
N THR A 34 -10.59 -8.98 6.04
CA THR A 34 -10.37 -9.27 4.62
C THR A 34 -11.57 -9.92 3.95
N GLY A 35 -12.63 -10.24 4.73
CA GLY A 35 -13.75 -11.06 4.28
C GLY A 35 -13.42 -12.56 4.19
N SER A 36 -12.22 -12.98 4.58
CA SER A 36 -11.76 -14.37 4.56
C SER A 36 -11.13 -14.77 5.87
N TYR A 37 -11.72 -15.72 6.60
CA TYR A 37 -11.16 -16.24 7.84
C TYR A 37 -9.74 -16.80 7.69
N ILE A 38 -9.46 -17.47 6.57
CA ILE A 38 -8.14 -18.03 6.29
C ILE A 38 -7.13 -16.91 6.09
N LEU A 39 -7.48 -15.90 5.28
CA LEU A 39 -6.57 -14.78 5.02
C LEU A 39 -6.36 -13.94 6.28
N ASN A 40 -7.39 -13.71 7.07
CA ASN A 40 -7.29 -13.07 8.37
C ASN A 40 -6.30 -13.80 9.28
N ALA A 41 -6.44 -15.11 9.40
CA ALA A 41 -5.55 -15.94 10.24
C ALA A 41 -4.10 -15.90 9.76
N LEU A 42 -3.87 -15.92 8.44
CA LEU A 42 -2.53 -15.82 7.85
C LEU A 42 -1.87 -14.46 8.11
N LEU A 43 -2.64 -13.37 8.07
CA LEU A 43 -2.11 -12.02 8.22
C LEU A 43 -1.91 -11.58 9.67
N SER A 44 -2.77 -12.04 10.57
CA SER A 44 -2.81 -11.52 11.95
C SER A 44 -2.73 -12.59 13.04
N GLY A 45 -2.77 -13.87 12.67
CA GLY A 45 -2.90 -14.97 13.62
C GLY A 45 -4.30 -15.16 14.23
N SER A 46 -5.30 -14.40 13.74
CA SER A 46 -6.69 -14.46 14.22
C SER A 46 -7.68 -14.47 13.06
N ILE A 47 -8.69 -15.32 13.12
CA ILE A 47 -9.75 -15.38 12.09
C ILE A 47 -10.65 -14.12 12.06
N HIS A 48 -10.60 -13.30 13.12
CA HIS A 48 -11.40 -12.08 13.25
C HIS A 48 -10.59 -10.79 13.03
N ARG A 49 -9.30 -10.92 12.72
CA ARG A 49 -8.41 -9.79 12.45
C ARG A 49 -7.74 -10.05 11.11
N GLY A 50 -7.64 -9.04 10.27
CA GLY A 50 -7.04 -9.17 8.96
C GLY A 50 -5.80 -8.29 8.80
N LEU A 51 -5.88 -7.33 7.90
CA LEU A 51 -4.80 -6.41 7.59
C LEU A 51 -4.53 -5.44 8.74
N PRO A 52 -3.27 -5.19 9.08
CA PRO A 52 -2.93 -4.11 9.99
C PRO A 52 -3.20 -2.74 9.33
N SER A 53 -3.90 -1.84 10.04
CA SER A 53 -4.37 -0.55 9.51
C SER A 53 -3.26 0.47 9.20
N ASN A 54 -2.04 0.24 9.65
CA ASN A 54 -0.92 1.19 9.51
C ASN A 54 0.32 0.56 8.85
N LYS A 55 0.14 -0.48 8.05
CA LYS A 55 1.23 -1.23 7.40
C LYS A 55 1.04 -1.34 5.90
N ILE A 56 2.13 -1.69 5.24
CA ILE A 56 2.14 -2.11 3.84
C ILE A 56 2.08 -3.63 3.82
N THR A 57 1.05 -4.18 3.15
CA THR A 57 0.89 -5.62 2.96
C THR A 57 1.03 -5.94 1.48
N ALA A 58 1.91 -6.88 1.14
CA ALA A 58 2.15 -7.27 -0.25
C ALA A 58 1.65 -8.69 -0.54
N PHE A 59 0.93 -8.84 -1.66
CA PHE A 59 0.57 -10.12 -2.25
C PHE A 59 1.47 -10.39 -3.45
N ALA A 60 2.38 -11.34 -3.31
CA ALA A 60 3.30 -11.72 -4.36
C ALA A 60 2.94 -13.11 -4.93
N GLY A 61 3.04 -13.26 -6.24
CA GLY A 61 2.77 -14.54 -6.91
C GLY A 61 2.86 -14.43 -8.42
N GLU A 62 2.87 -15.56 -9.11
CA GLU A 62 2.88 -15.62 -10.58
C GLU A 62 1.63 -14.92 -11.17
N SER A 63 1.66 -14.63 -12.46
CA SER A 63 0.50 -14.06 -13.16
C SER A 63 -0.70 -15.02 -13.06
N ALA A 64 -1.92 -14.46 -13.07
CA ALA A 64 -3.18 -15.22 -13.01
C ALA A 64 -3.40 -16.07 -11.73
N THR A 65 -2.68 -15.82 -10.64
CA THR A 65 -2.88 -16.51 -9.34
C THR A 65 -3.97 -15.89 -8.47
N GLY A 66 -4.69 -14.89 -8.96
CA GLY A 66 -5.82 -14.28 -8.26
C GLY A 66 -5.46 -13.11 -7.34
N LYS A 67 -4.27 -12.51 -7.45
CA LYS A 67 -3.85 -11.39 -6.59
C LYS A 67 -4.86 -10.23 -6.60
N THR A 68 -5.24 -9.76 -7.78
CA THR A 68 -6.27 -8.73 -7.97
C THR A 68 -7.62 -9.15 -7.41
N PHE A 69 -7.98 -10.43 -7.56
CA PHE A 69 -9.22 -10.98 -7.01
C PHE A 69 -9.27 -10.85 -5.48
N PHE A 70 -8.21 -11.26 -4.79
CA PHE A 70 -8.11 -11.11 -3.34
C PHE A 70 -8.12 -9.65 -2.90
N LEU A 71 -7.40 -8.80 -3.62
CA LEU A 71 -7.33 -7.37 -3.33
C LEU A 71 -8.70 -6.71 -3.44
N LEU A 72 -9.46 -6.98 -4.50
CA LEU A 72 -10.83 -6.47 -4.66
C LEU A 72 -11.81 -7.05 -3.62
N GLY A 73 -11.61 -8.29 -3.16
CA GLY A 73 -12.37 -8.86 -2.05
C GLY A 73 -12.16 -8.07 -0.75
N ILE A 74 -10.92 -7.71 -0.44
CA ILE A 74 -10.58 -6.88 0.72
C ILE A 74 -11.16 -5.46 0.57
N VAL A 75 -11.09 -4.88 -0.62
CA VAL A 75 -11.70 -3.58 -0.92
C VAL A 75 -13.20 -3.59 -0.65
N LYS A 76 -13.92 -4.62 -1.13
CA LYS A 76 -15.36 -4.79 -0.85
C LYS A 76 -15.63 -4.81 0.66
N GLN A 77 -14.90 -5.66 1.40
CA GLN A 77 -15.08 -5.79 2.85
C GLN A 77 -14.76 -4.49 3.57
N PHE A 78 -13.65 -3.83 3.22
CA PHE A 78 -13.28 -2.53 3.80
C PHE A 78 -14.38 -1.48 3.63
N LEU A 79 -14.96 -1.35 2.43
CA LEU A 79 -16.03 -0.39 2.16
C LEU A 79 -17.34 -0.75 2.86
N ALA A 80 -17.61 -2.04 3.11
CA ALA A 80 -18.76 -2.51 3.87
C ALA A 80 -18.64 -2.16 5.36
N ASP A 81 -17.44 -2.36 5.94
CA ASP A 81 -17.18 -2.11 7.36
C ASP A 81 -17.02 -0.60 7.66
N ASN A 82 -16.70 0.21 6.65
CA ASN A 82 -16.43 1.64 6.78
C ASN A 82 -17.36 2.46 5.87
N PRO A 83 -18.60 2.78 6.30
CA PRO A 83 -19.58 3.48 5.46
C PRO A 83 -19.14 4.85 4.95
N SER A 84 -18.29 5.57 5.70
CA SER A 84 -17.70 6.87 5.29
C SER A 84 -16.34 6.73 4.61
N GLY A 85 -15.75 5.52 4.62
CA GLY A 85 -14.42 5.25 4.08
C GLY A 85 -14.36 5.24 2.56
N GLY A 86 -13.15 5.40 2.03
CA GLY A 86 -12.88 5.39 0.59
C GLY A 86 -11.64 4.58 0.22
N VAL A 87 -11.54 4.25 -1.06
CA VAL A 87 -10.43 3.49 -1.63
C VAL A 87 -9.78 4.26 -2.78
N LEU A 88 -8.47 4.40 -2.74
CA LEU A 88 -7.68 4.88 -3.86
C LEU A 88 -6.86 3.72 -4.44
N TYR A 89 -7.18 3.37 -5.66
CA TYR A 89 -6.64 2.22 -6.36
C TYR A 89 -5.70 2.68 -7.47
N PHE A 90 -4.40 2.59 -7.21
CA PHE A 90 -3.36 2.85 -8.19
C PHE A 90 -3.21 1.63 -9.10
N GLU A 91 -3.39 1.83 -10.38
CA GLU A 91 -3.51 0.77 -11.37
C GLU A 91 -2.45 0.97 -12.47
N SER A 92 -1.68 -0.09 -12.74
CA SER A 92 -0.56 -0.04 -13.69
C SER A 92 -0.69 -1.00 -14.88
N GLU A 93 -1.72 -1.84 -14.91
CA GLU A 93 -1.88 -2.90 -15.92
C GLU A 93 -3.03 -2.63 -16.90
N SER A 94 -3.88 -1.64 -16.62
CA SER A 94 -5.12 -1.38 -17.36
C SER A 94 -6.04 -2.63 -17.43
N ALA A 95 -6.02 -3.44 -16.36
CA ALA A 95 -6.73 -4.70 -16.29
C ALA A 95 -8.08 -4.61 -15.55
N LEU A 96 -8.27 -3.54 -14.79
CA LEU A 96 -9.48 -3.32 -14.01
C LEU A 96 -10.61 -2.80 -14.90
N THR A 97 -11.72 -3.52 -14.93
CA THR A 97 -12.90 -3.10 -15.71
C THR A 97 -14.08 -2.72 -14.82
N PRO A 98 -15.01 -1.87 -15.31
CA PRO A 98 -16.22 -1.53 -14.58
C PRO A 98 -17.05 -2.75 -14.16
N GLU A 99 -17.13 -3.77 -15.03
CA GLU A 99 -17.84 -5.01 -14.77
C GLU A 99 -17.26 -5.76 -13.56
N MET A 100 -15.93 -5.79 -13.43
CA MET A 100 -15.26 -6.40 -12.26
C MET A 100 -15.65 -5.74 -10.95
N ILE A 101 -15.88 -4.44 -10.96
CA ILE A 101 -16.32 -3.66 -9.78
C ILE A 101 -17.80 -3.92 -9.50
N GLU A 102 -18.65 -3.94 -10.55
CA GLU A 102 -20.09 -4.20 -10.44
C GLU A 102 -20.39 -5.61 -9.93
N GLU A 103 -19.79 -6.63 -10.53
CA GLU A 103 -19.99 -8.03 -10.14
C GLU A 103 -19.60 -8.31 -8.68
N ARG A 104 -18.70 -7.50 -8.12
CA ARG A 104 -18.30 -7.58 -6.72
C ARG A 104 -19.12 -6.69 -5.80
N GLU A 105 -20.09 -5.95 -6.33
CA GLU A 105 -20.91 -5.00 -5.55
C GLU A 105 -20.05 -3.97 -4.79
N ILE A 106 -18.94 -3.55 -5.38
CA ILE A 106 -18.08 -2.48 -4.84
C ILE A 106 -18.74 -1.13 -5.12
N ASP A 107 -18.85 -0.28 -4.09
CA ASP A 107 -19.43 1.05 -4.22
C ASP A 107 -18.53 1.95 -5.08
N LYS A 108 -18.97 2.23 -6.31
CA LYS A 108 -18.24 3.03 -7.30
C LYS A 108 -18.00 4.49 -6.86
N ASN A 109 -18.85 5.03 -6.00
CA ASN A 109 -18.72 6.42 -5.55
C ASN A 109 -17.61 6.60 -4.52
N ARG A 110 -17.17 5.49 -3.90
CA ARG A 110 -16.12 5.47 -2.89
C ARG A 110 -14.85 4.74 -3.34
N PHE A 111 -14.81 4.37 -4.61
CA PHE A 111 -13.67 3.71 -5.26
C PHE A 111 -13.12 4.60 -6.36
N VAL A 112 -11.89 5.08 -6.20
CA VAL A 112 -11.21 5.95 -7.18
C VAL A 112 -10.06 5.18 -7.82
N GLN A 113 -10.12 5.00 -9.13
CA GLN A 113 -9.03 4.45 -9.93
C GLN A 113 -8.05 5.55 -10.32
N LEU A 114 -6.76 5.31 -10.12
CA LEU A 114 -5.66 6.19 -10.42
C LEU A 114 -4.65 5.46 -11.32
N PRO A 115 -4.71 5.64 -12.65
CA PRO A 115 -3.70 5.06 -13.54
C PRO A 115 -2.33 5.64 -13.23
N VAL A 116 -1.32 4.77 -13.12
CA VAL A 116 0.07 5.15 -12.87
C VAL A 116 1.03 4.30 -13.72
N ALA A 117 2.03 4.94 -14.31
CA ALA A 117 3.01 4.28 -15.16
C ALA A 117 4.38 4.12 -14.48
N THR A 118 4.71 5.01 -13.54
CA THR A 118 6.03 5.01 -12.92
C THR A 118 5.98 4.95 -11.39
N ILE A 119 7.06 4.40 -10.80
CA ILE A 119 7.25 4.33 -9.35
C ILE A 119 7.26 5.73 -8.74
N GLN A 120 7.87 6.70 -9.44
CA GLN A 120 7.95 8.09 -8.99
C GLN A 120 6.57 8.75 -8.97
N GLU A 121 5.76 8.51 -10.00
CA GLU A 121 4.40 9.01 -10.10
C GLU A 121 3.52 8.46 -8.97
N PHE A 122 3.52 7.12 -8.79
CA PHE A 122 2.83 6.47 -7.67
C PHE A 122 3.23 7.07 -6.32
N ALA A 123 4.55 7.11 -6.04
CA ALA A 123 5.06 7.59 -4.76
C ALA A 123 4.68 9.06 -4.50
N HIS A 124 4.73 9.89 -5.53
CA HIS A 124 4.35 11.30 -5.45
C HIS A 124 2.85 11.48 -5.15
N GLN A 125 1.99 10.80 -5.92
CA GLN A 125 0.54 10.88 -5.75
C GLN A 125 0.10 10.30 -4.39
N ALA A 126 0.59 9.11 -4.02
CA ALA A 126 0.30 8.49 -2.73
C ALA A 126 0.75 9.39 -1.56
N SER A 127 1.95 9.98 -1.63
CA SER A 127 2.45 10.90 -0.61
C SER A 127 1.55 12.12 -0.44
N LYS A 128 1.12 12.76 -1.55
CA LYS A 128 0.21 13.91 -1.51
C LYS A 128 -1.15 13.57 -0.91
N VAL A 129 -1.68 12.39 -1.25
CA VAL A 129 -2.95 11.91 -0.70
C VAL A 129 -2.83 11.75 0.81
N VAL A 130 -1.77 11.08 1.29
CA VAL A 130 -1.55 10.86 2.72
C VAL A 130 -1.38 12.18 3.47
N ASP A 131 -0.58 13.13 2.95
CA ASP A 131 -0.40 14.44 3.56
C ASP A 131 -1.74 15.18 3.66
N LYS A 132 -2.55 15.14 2.59
CA LYS A 132 -3.86 15.79 2.58
C LYS A 132 -4.86 15.14 3.52
N HIS A 133 -4.81 13.82 3.64
CA HIS A 133 -5.65 13.07 4.56
C HIS A 133 -5.34 13.45 6.02
N ILE A 134 -4.07 13.50 6.42
CA ILE A 134 -3.65 13.93 7.76
C ILE A 134 -4.17 15.34 8.08
N GLU A 135 -4.17 16.26 7.10
CA GLU A 135 -4.61 17.64 7.32
C GLU A 135 -6.14 17.79 7.48
N LYS A 136 -6.93 16.97 6.78
CA LYS A 136 -8.34 17.29 6.55
C LYS A 136 -9.35 16.22 6.97
N SER A 137 -8.94 14.98 7.14
CA SER A 137 -9.87 13.88 7.29
C SER A 137 -9.40 12.88 8.32
N GLN A 138 -10.36 12.31 9.06
CA GLN A 138 -10.17 11.13 9.88
C GLN A 138 -11.00 9.95 9.34
N GLU A 139 -11.56 10.10 8.14
CA GLU A 139 -12.34 9.05 7.51
C GLU A 139 -11.44 7.87 7.12
N PRO A 140 -11.91 6.63 7.26
CA PRO A 140 -11.11 5.47 6.87
C PRO A 140 -10.70 5.51 5.40
N LEU A 141 -9.41 5.29 5.13
CA LEU A 141 -8.86 5.29 3.78
C LEU A 141 -8.03 4.04 3.55
N LEU A 142 -8.23 3.38 2.42
CA LEU A 142 -7.42 2.26 1.95
C LEU A 142 -6.72 2.63 0.66
N LEU A 143 -5.40 2.44 0.60
CA LEU A 143 -4.62 2.55 -0.62
C LEU A 143 -4.32 1.17 -1.20
N CYS A 144 -4.43 1.04 -2.52
CA CYS A 144 -4.08 -0.16 -3.27
C CYS A 144 -3.11 0.19 -4.39
N LEU A 145 -2.15 -0.68 -4.67
CA LEU A 145 -1.28 -0.63 -5.85
C LEU A 145 -1.29 -1.97 -6.57
N ASP A 146 -1.82 -2.00 -7.78
CA ASP A 146 -1.90 -3.20 -8.62
C ASP A 146 -1.34 -2.92 -10.02
N SER A 147 -0.14 -3.32 -10.34
CA SER A 147 0.86 -4.04 -9.55
C SER A 147 2.18 -3.24 -9.52
N LEU A 148 2.97 -3.45 -8.46
CA LEU A 148 4.28 -2.82 -8.33
C LEU A 148 5.24 -3.29 -9.44
N GLY A 149 5.16 -4.55 -9.83
CA GLY A 149 6.06 -5.13 -10.84
C GLY A 149 5.97 -4.48 -12.22
N MET A 150 4.79 -3.96 -12.57
CA MET A 150 4.54 -3.33 -13.88
C MET A 150 4.95 -1.86 -13.93
N LEU A 151 5.21 -1.24 -12.79
CA LEU A 151 5.68 0.15 -12.78
C LEU A 151 7.09 0.25 -13.36
N SER A 152 7.27 1.17 -14.28
CA SER A 152 8.56 1.58 -14.81
C SER A 152 9.22 2.65 -13.92
N THR A 153 10.47 2.99 -14.20
CA THR A 153 11.06 4.23 -13.70
C THR A 153 10.83 5.35 -14.73
N ALA A 154 10.88 6.60 -14.29
CA ALA A 154 10.80 7.74 -15.19
C ALA A 154 11.93 7.71 -16.25
N LYS A 155 13.08 7.12 -15.88
CA LYS A 155 14.19 6.92 -16.81
C LYS A 155 13.88 5.86 -17.87
N GLU A 156 13.32 4.70 -17.46
CA GLU A 156 12.90 3.66 -18.42
C GLU A 156 11.89 4.20 -19.44
N VAL A 157 10.91 5.00 -18.99
CA VAL A 157 9.95 5.65 -19.90
C VAL A 157 10.62 6.63 -20.85
N GLY A 158 11.61 7.40 -20.38
CA GLY A 158 12.41 8.30 -21.23
C GLY A 158 13.23 7.54 -22.27
N ASP A 159 13.98 6.52 -21.84
CA ASP A 159 14.81 5.69 -22.70
C ASP A 159 13.99 5.00 -23.82
N VAL A 160 12.80 4.46 -23.48
CA VAL A 160 11.88 3.86 -24.46
C VAL A 160 11.38 4.90 -25.49
N SER A 161 11.04 6.10 -25.04
CA SER A 161 10.57 7.18 -25.93
C SER A 161 11.66 7.67 -26.89
N GLU A 162 12.94 7.54 -26.52
CA GLU A 162 14.11 7.86 -27.35
C GLU A 162 14.60 6.65 -28.18
N GLY A 163 13.92 5.50 -28.10
CA GLY A 163 14.29 4.28 -28.81
C GLY A 163 15.55 3.60 -28.25
N ALA A 164 15.94 3.89 -27.01
CA ALA A 164 17.08 3.28 -26.34
C ALA A 164 16.64 2.02 -25.58
N ASP A 165 17.33 0.90 -25.83
CA ASP A 165 17.11 -0.37 -25.13
C ASP A 165 18.12 -0.51 -23.97
N LYS A 166 17.90 0.22 -22.89
CA LYS A 166 18.78 0.19 -21.71
C LYS A 166 18.00 -0.23 -20.46
N VAL A 167 18.49 -1.25 -19.77
CA VAL A 167 17.96 -1.68 -18.49
C VAL A 167 18.31 -0.66 -17.40
N ASP A 168 17.32 -0.16 -16.69
CA ASP A 168 17.57 0.75 -15.56
C ASP A 168 17.97 -0.03 -14.29
N MET A 169 19.28 -0.12 -14.05
CA MET A 169 19.87 -0.74 -12.87
C MET A 169 19.52 0.00 -11.56
N THR A 170 18.86 1.16 -11.64
CA THR A 170 18.50 1.96 -10.46
C THR A 170 17.08 1.69 -9.95
N LYS A 171 16.27 0.91 -10.65
CA LYS A 171 14.85 0.61 -10.32
C LYS A 171 14.68 0.15 -8.87
N ALA A 172 15.48 -0.84 -8.44
CA ALA A 172 15.41 -1.36 -7.05
C ALA A 172 15.71 -0.27 -6.00
N ARG A 173 16.65 0.62 -6.28
CA ARG A 173 16.98 1.77 -5.39
C ARG A 173 15.84 2.77 -5.32
N ILE A 174 15.17 3.04 -6.45
CA ILE A 174 14.04 3.97 -6.53
C ILE A 174 12.85 3.39 -5.77
N VAL A 175 12.51 2.11 -5.98
CA VAL A 175 11.47 1.40 -5.22
C VAL A 175 11.76 1.48 -3.73
N LYS A 176 12.97 1.10 -3.29
CA LYS A 176 13.37 1.16 -1.88
C LYS A 176 13.24 2.59 -1.30
N GLY A 177 13.60 3.61 -2.07
CA GLY A 177 13.47 5.01 -1.68
C GLY A 177 12.01 5.43 -1.48
N ALA A 178 11.14 5.12 -2.44
CA ALA A 178 9.71 5.40 -2.41
C ALA A 178 9.04 4.76 -1.18
N PHE A 179 9.24 3.46 -1.00
CA PHE A 179 8.62 2.73 0.11
C PHE A 179 9.14 3.14 1.49
N ARG A 180 10.42 3.54 1.60
CA ARG A 180 10.97 4.09 2.86
C ARG A 180 10.22 5.33 3.32
N VAL A 181 9.91 6.24 2.40
CA VAL A 181 9.16 7.46 2.71
C VAL A 181 7.70 7.14 3.01
N LEU A 182 7.06 6.35 2.15
CA LEU A 182 5.65 5.98 2.31
C LEU A 182 5.38 5.20 3.59
N THR A 183 6.26 4.26 3.98
CA THR A 183 6.08 3.48 5.21
C THR A 183 5.88 4.36 6.44
N LEU A 184 6.72 5.39 6.59
CA LEU A 184 6.61 6.30 7.75
C LEU A 184 5.34 7.16 7.68
N LYS A 185 5.02 7.70 6.49
CA LYS A 185 3.81 8.52 6.28
C LYS A 185 2.52 7.73 6.54
N LEU A 186 2.43 6.53 5.96
CA LEU A 186 1.28 5.64 6.14
C LEU A 186 1.09 5.23 7.60
N ALA A 187 2.19 4.91 8.29
CA ALA A 187 2.13 4.57 9.71
C ALA A 187 1.61 5.74 10.56
N LYS A 188 2.05 6.97 10.27
CA LYS A 188 1.58 8.20 10.94
C LYS A 188 0.09 8.47 10.67
N ALA A 189 -0.36 8.22 9.46
CA ALA A 189 -1.73 8.45 9.05
C ALA A 189 -2.70 7.32 9.43
N GLY A 190 -2.19 6.17 9.90
CA GLY A 190 -3.02 4.99 10.13
C GLY A 190 -3.61 4.39 8.84
N ILE A 191 -3.01 4.66 7.67
CA ILE A 191 -3.53 4.24 6.37
C ILE A 191 -2.82 2.95 5.93
N PRO A 192 -3.56 1.86 5.66
CA PRO A 192 -3.00 0.65 5.06
C PRO A 192 -2.73 0.84 3.57
N LEU A 193 -1.67 0.22 3.09
CA LEU A 193 -1.37 0.09 1.66
C LEU A 193 -1.31 -1.39 1.29
N LEU A 194 -2.16 -1.81 0.37
CA LEU A 194 -2.11 -3.12 -0.27
C LEU A 194 -1.33 -3.03 -1.58
N VAL A 195 -0.40 -3.94 -1.77
CA VAL A 195 0.42 -3.99 -2.98
C VAL A 195 0.35 -5.39 -3.59
N THR A 196 0.08 -5.48 -4.89
CA THR A 196 0.31 -6.74 -5.62
C THR A 196 1.67 -6.68 -6.32
N ASN A 197 2.30 -7.84 -6.47
CA ASN A 197 3.57 -7.96 -7.20
C ASN A 197 3.65 -9.28 -7.96
N HIS A 198 4.27 -9.25 -9.13
CA HIS A 198 4.56 -10.47 -9.91
C HIS A 198 5.88 -11.08 -9.46
N THR A 199 5.87 -12.41 -9.33
CA THR A 199 7.09 -13.21 -9.14
C THR A 199 7.40 -13.93 -10.44
N TYR A 200 8.69 -13.99 -10.79
CA TYR A 200 9.18 -14.66 -11.99
C TYR A 200 10.18 -15.72 -11.57
N LYS A 201 10.10 -16.91 -12.18
CA LYS A 201 11.12 -17.94 -11.98
C LYS A 201 12.42 -17.50 -12.66
N GLN A 202 13.51 -17.54 -11.93
CA GLN A 202 14.85 -17.40 -12.55
C GLN A 202 15.13 -18.65 -13.39
N VAL A 203 15.11 -18.48 -14.71
CA VAL A 203 15.46 -19.55 -15.64
C VAL A 203 17.00 -19.59 -15.74
N GLY A 204 17.60 -20.74 -15.45
CA GLY A 204 19.04 -20.99 -15.66
C GLY A 204 19.93 -21.00 -14.42
N THR A 205 19.39 -20.92 -13.21
CA THR A 205 20.14 -21.23 -11.99
C THR A 205 19.97 -22.70 -11.61
N MET A 206 21.07 -23.44 -11.52
CA MET A 206 21.09 -24.87 -11.14
C MET A 206 20.65 -25.07 -9.68
N PHE A 207 20.66 -24.03 -8.86
CA PHE A 207 20.16 -23.99 -7.48
C PHE A 207 19.34 -22.71 -7.29
N PRO A 208 18.02 -22.81 -6.99
CA PRO A 208 17.24 -21.64 -6.59
C PRO A 208 17.87 -21.05 -5.33
N GLN A 209 18.19 -19.77 -5.35
CA GLN A 209 18.47 -19.03 -4.12
C GLN A 209 17.12 -18.57 -3.58
N ASP A 210 16.74 -19.12 -2.42
CA ASP A 210 15.55 -18.73 -1.66
C ASP A 210 15.59 -17.25 -1.20
#